data_2b686791f0f98b3d07691a9cda262ec8
#
_entry.id   2b686791f0f98b3d07691a9cda262ec8
#
_cell.length_a   1.000
_cell.length_b   1.000
_cell.length_c   1.000
_cell.angle_alpha   90.00
_cell.angle_beta   90.00
_cell.angle_gamma   90.00
#
_symmetry.space_group_name_H-M   'P 1'
#
loop_
_entity.id
_entity.type
_entity.pdbx_description
1 polymer ?
#
loop_
_entity_poly.entity_id
_entity_poly.type
_entity_poly.pdbx_seq_one_letter_code
_entity_poly.pdbx_strand_id
1 'polypeptide(L)'
;MRIYDRHQLHAVNVTALVPSVTVVHPGGHAVDTLVLPAILQAWYSAPVYARTNGYLRKWYVDIGQKVEMGQLLAEIDTPDVDLQLAGARAALGTRTAQRDLARITSRRWDRLNAENAVSQQETDERRGNLAASEATRHEAAAEVERLETLSAFKRIIAPFAGVITSRATDIGALIVAGTEASQPLFTVSDVTRLRLYVRVPQAYAARMQEGFEAHFTVPDYRNRQFEARLIHSSDAVDSQSGTMLVQLVYENGENLLKPGAYAQIAFTFHGPDPQAPSTVRIPASSLLFRKEGTTVALVDGNNHAKIQPVSILIDFGTELEVTGLTAQNWIITNPPDDIGDGDPVKPREDGHGS
;
A
#
# COMPACT_ATOMS: atom_id res chain seq x y z
N MET A 1 -63.58 -48.58 47.39
CA MET A 1 -63.08 -48.91 46.06
C MET A 1 -62.97 -47.65 45.16
N ARG A 2 -62.45 -46.48 45.71
CA ARG A 2 -62.33 -45.17 44.98
C ARG A 2 -61.06 -44.44 45.25
N ILE A 3 -60.08 -45.01 45.93
CA ILE A 3 -58.80 -44.38 46.27
C ILE A 3 -57.61 -44.95 45.46
N TYR A 4 -57.79 -46.16 44.89
CA TYR A 4 -56.76 -46.84 44.08
C TYR A 4 -56.63 -46.29 42.64
N ASP A 5 -57.69 -45.70 42.07
CA ASP A 5 -57.68 -45.19 40.71
C ASP A 5 -56.93 -43.80 40.54
N ARG A 6 -56.77 -43.04 41.63
CA ARG A 6 -56.17 -41.74 41.59
C ARG A 6 -54.64 -41.78 41.47
N HIS A 7 -54.04 -42.84 42.02
CA HIS A 7 -52.57 -43.03 41.92
C HIS A 7 -52.08 -43.57 40.59
N GLN A 8 -52.90 -44.39 39.92
CA GLN A 8 -52.54 -44.87 38.56
C GLN A 8 -52.73 -43.79 37.48
N LEU A 9 -53.64 -42.86 37.61
CA LEU A 9 -53.83 -41.74 36.67
C LEU A 9 -52.74 -40.72 36.79
N HIS A 10 -52.13 -40.53 37.95
CA HIS A 10 -50.94 -39.64 38.08
C HIS A 10 -49.65 -40.26 37.52
N ALA A 11 -49.51 -41.59 37.59
CA ALA A 11 -48.32 -42.27 37.06
C ALA A 11 -48.30 -42.35 35.53
N VAL A 12 -49.50 -42.45 34.89
CA VAL A 12 -49.64 -42.52 33.41
C VAL A 12 -49.48 -41.13 32.76
N ASN A 13 -49.81 -40.05 33.46
CA ASN A 13 -49.68 -38.70 32.93
C ASN A 13 -48.26 -38.13 32.97
N VAL A 14 -47.38 -38.63 33.80
CA VAL A 14 -45.98 -38.14 33.86
C VAL A 14 -45.08 -38.78 32.80
N THR A 15 -45.44 -39.98 32.28
CA THR A 15 -44.68 -40.69 31.26
C THR A 15 -45.04 -40.25 29.82
N ALA A 16 -46.09 -39.44 29.63
CA ALA A 16 -46.65 -39.11 28.31
C ALA A 16 -46.27 -37.72 27.78
N LEU A 17 -45.45 -36.94 28.46
CA LEU A 17 -45.19 -35.56 28.11
C LEU A 17 -43.68 -35.16 28.16
N VAL A 18 -42.79 -36.06 27.71
CA VAL A 18 -41.41 -35.61 27.42
C VAL A 18 -41.47 -34.83 26.11
N PRO A 19 -41.27 -33.50 26.13
CA PRO A 19 -41.37 -32.71 24.92
C PRO A 19 -40.26 -33.10 23.94
N SER A 20 -40.65 -33.30 22.68
CA SER A 20 -39.70 -33.48 21.59
C SER A 20 -39.16 -32.10 21.21
N VAL A 21 -37.85 -31.90 21.30
CA VAL A 21 -37.16 -30.63 21.03
C VAL A 21 -36.23 -30.81 19.85
N THR A 22 -36.22 -29.83 18.97
CA THR A 22 -35.25 -29.77 17.87
C THR A 22 -33.94 -29.23 18.40
N VAL A 23 -32.82 -29.87 18.05
CA VAL A 23 -31.49 -29.48 18.52
C VAL A 23 -30.56 -29.24 17.34
N VAL A 24 -29.68 -28.24 17.52
CA VAL A 24 -28.63 -27.92 16.57
C VAL A 24 -27.29 -27.78 17.31
N HIS A 25 -26.22 -28.05 16.62
CA HIS A 25 -24.91 -27.63 17.08
C HIS A 25 -24.70 -26.16 16.78
N PRO A 26 -24.02 -25.41 17.66
CA PRO A 26 -23.59 -24.08 17.32
C PRO A 26 -22.80 -24.10 16.01
N GLY A 27 -23.07 -23.18 15.11
CA GLY A 27 -22.27 -22.98 13.93
C GLY A 27 -20.83 -22.66 14.33
N GLY A 28 -19.86 -23.26 13.66
CA GLY A 28 -18.45 -22.88 13.83
C GLY A 28 -18.26 -21.38 13.58
N HIS A 29 -17.16 -20.81 14.04
CA HIS A 29 -16.83 -19.42 13.78
C HIS A 29 -17.01 -19.14 12.29
N ALA A 30 -17.91 -18.22 11.95
CA ALA A 30 -17.92 -17.73 10.60
C ALA A 30 -16.52 -17.16 10.30
N VAL A 31 -16.07 -17.43 9.11
CA VAL A 31 -14.83 -16.83 8.60
C VAL A 31 -14.98 -15.32 8.75
N ASP A 32 -14.20 -14.74 9.67
CA ASP A 32 -14.24 -13.30 9.91
C ASP A 32 -13.64 -12.61 8.67
N THR A 33 -14.48 -11.94 7.89
CA THR A 33 -14.06 -11.27 6.67
C THR A 33 -14.27 -9.78 6.82
N LEU A 34 -13.16 -9.04 6.82
CA LEU A 34 -13.14 -7.59 6.86
C LEU A 34 -13.00 -7.05 5.44
N VAL A 35 -14.01 -6.34 4.94
CA VAL A 35 -13.98 -5.71 3.62
C VAL A 35 -13.71 -4.21 3.76
N LEU A 36 -12.64 -3.73 3.12
CA LEU A 36 -12.21 -2.34 3.21
C LEU A 36 -11.96 -1.74 1.82
N PRO A 37 -12.17 -0.42 1.65
CA PRO A 37 -11.78 0.27 0.43
C PRO A 37 -10.27 0.41 0.34
N ALA A 38 -9.76 0.30 -0.89
CA ALA A 38 -8.36 0.50 -1.23
C ALA A 38 -8.23 1.32 -2.52
N ILE A 39 -7.08 1.96 -2.68
CA ILE A 39 -6.72 2.65 -3.93
C ILE A 39 -5.43 2.03 -4.44
N LEU A 40 -5.45 1.62 -5.70
CA LEU A 40 -4.27 1.11 -6.39
C LEU A 40 -3.35 2.27 -6.74
N GLN A 41 -2.08 2.15 -6.40
CA GLN A 41 -1.05 3.12 -6.78
C GLN A 41 0.06 2.42 -7.55
N ALA A 42 0.72 3.15 -8.44
CA ALA A 42 1.91 2.64 -9.11
C ALA A 42 3.02 2.32 -8.09
N TRP A 43 3.87 1.35 -8.43
CA TRP A 43 5.02 1.02 -7.57
C TRP A 43 5.96 2.20 -7.39
N TYR A 44 6.30 2.87 -8.50
CA TYR A 44 6.94 4.17 -8.52
C TYR A 44 6.13 5.11 -9.40
N SER A 45 6.02 6.36 -9.00
CA SER A 45 5.45 7.41 -9.83
C SER A 45 6.31 8.66 -9.65
N ALA A 46 6.96 9.10 -10.71
CA ALA A 46 7.84 10.27 -10.69
C ALA A 46 7.30 11.35 -11.62
N PRO A 47 6.96 12.51 -11.09
CA PRO A 47 6.76 13.71 -11.89
C PRO A 47 8.12 14.20 -12.42
N VAL A 48 8.23 14.39 -13.73
CA VAL A 48 9.43 14.84 -14.43
C VAL A 48 9.31 16.32 -14.71
N TYR A 49 10.18 17.11 -14.10
CA TYR A 49 10.24 18.56 -14.24
C TYR A 49 11.39 19.00 -15.13
N ALA A 50 11.26 20.17 -15.77
CA ALA A 50 12.37 20.83 -16.41
C ALA A 50 13.35 21.39 -15.38
N ARG A 51 14.64 21.38 -15.70
CA ARG A 51 15.73 21.95 -14.90
C ARG A 51 16.33 23.20 -15.54
N THR A 52 15.85 23.59 -16.73
CA THR A 52 16.28 24.78 -17.46
C THR A 52 15.07 25.48 -18.07
N ASN A 53 15.17 26.80 -18.26
CA ASN A 53 14.17 27.59 -18.92
C ASN A 53 14.32 27.52 -20.44
N GLY A 54 13.22 27.65 -21.17
CA GLY A 54 13.21 27.65 -22.61
C GLY A 54 11.84 27.34 -23.18
N TYR A 55 11.78 27.09 -24.49
CA TYR A 55 10.55 26.68 -25.14
C TYR A 55 10.59 25.20 -25.47
N LEU A 56 9.47 24.48 -25.27
CA LEU A 56 9.41 23.09 -25.67
C LEU A 56 9.51 22.98 -27.19
N ARG A 57 10.63 22.40 -27.65
CA ARG A 57 10.90 22.23 -29.08
C ARG A 57 10.12 21.06 -29.65
N LYS A 58 10.16 19.92 -28.95
CA LYS A 58 9.54 18.68 -29.39
C LYS A 58 9.41 17.71 -28.23
N TRP A 59 8.35 16.92 -28.24
CA TRP A 59 8.22 15.71 -27.41
C TRP A 59 8.29 14.47 -28.31
N TYR A 60 8.79 13.36 -27.78
CA TYR A 60 9.06 12.11 -28.51
C TYR A 60 8.16 10.97 -28.01
N VAL A 61 7.47 11.16 -26.90
CA VAL A 61 6.60 10.17 -26.26
C VAL A 61 5.29 10.80 -25.85
N ASP A 62 4.21 10.03 -25.83
CA ASP A 62 2.88 10.49 -25.44
C ASP A 62 2.29 9.63 -24.33
N ILE A 63 1.13 10.02 -23.79
CA ILE A 63 0.39 9.34 -22.73
C ILE A 63 0.14 7.88 -23.16
N GLY A 64 0.34 6.94 -22.24
CA GLY A 64 0.17 5.51 -22.46
C GLY A 64 1.36 4.80 -23.09
N GLN A 65 2.38 5.52 -23.56
CA GLN A 65 3.59 4.88 -24.13
C GLN A 65 4.51 4.35 -23.03
N LYS A 66 5.10 3.20 -23.31
CA LYS A 66 6.17 2.61 -22.49
C LYS A 66 7.48 3.30 -22.80
N VAL A 67 8.26 3.55 -21.76
CA VAL A 67 9.58 4.18 -21.86
C VAL A 67 10.60 3.39 -21.08
N GLU A 68 11.85 3.45 -21.51
CA GLU A 68 13.00 2.87 -20.84
C GLU A 68 13.73 3.91 -19.99
N MET A 69 14.50 3.48 -19.00
CA MET A 69 15.36 4.37 -18.22
C MET A 69 16.35 5.12 -19.12
N GLY A 70 16.42 6.45 -18.97
CA GLY A 70 17.28 7.32 -19.81
C GLY A 70 16.72 7.64 -21.19
N GLN A 71 15.56 7.12 -21.58
CA GLN A 71 14.92 7.43 -22.85
C GLN A 71 14.56 8.91 -22.94
N LEU A 72 14.83 9.55 -24.07
CA LEU A 72 14.49 10.95 -24.34
C LEU A 72 12.95 11.10 -24.45
N LEU A 73 12.39 11.92 -23.58
CA LEU A 73 10.94 12.23 -23.54
C LEU A 73 10.64 13.50 -24.34
N ALA A 74 11.45 14.55 -24.15
CA ALA A 74 11.26 15.83 -24.79
C ALA A 74 12.59 16.61 -24.88
N GLU A 75 12.58 17.64 -25.72
CA GLU A 75 13.70 18.57 -25.88
C GLU A 75 13.21 20.00 -25.74
N ILE A 76 13.96 20.79 -24.92
CA ILE A 76 13.70 22.21 -24.70
C ILE A 76 14.73 23.00 -25.54
N ASP A 77 14.28 24.01 -26.24
CA ASP A 77 15.14 24.97 -26.94
C ASP A 77 15.63 26.02 -25.94
N THR A 78 16.95 26.10 -25.81
CA THR A 78 17.63 26.95 -24.81
C THR A 78 18.71 27.84 -25.47
N PRO A 79 18.32 28.75 -26.37
CA PRO A 79 19.26 29.52 -27.16
C PRO A 79 20.25 30.35 -26.29
N ASP A 80 19.78 30.89 -25.17
CA ASP A 80 20.60 31.68 -24.26
C ASP A 80 21.76 30.86 -23.64
N VAL A 81 21.45 29.62 -23.20
CA VAL A 81 22.46 28.72 -22.62
C VAL A 81 23.43 28.25 -23.70
N ASP A 82 22.97 27.96 -24.90
CA ASP A 82 23.80 27.51 -26.02
C ASP A 82 24.78 28.65 -26.48
N LEU A 83 24.31 29.91 -26.50
CA LEU A 83 25.15 31.07 -26.76
C LEU A 83 26.18 31.32 -25.67
N GLN A 84 25.81 31.22 -24.39
CA GLN A 84 26.75 31.32 -23.26
C GLN A 84 27.81 30.23 -23.31
N LEU A 85 27.43 29.00 -23.62
CA LEU A 85 28.38 27.90 -23.77
C LEU A 85 29.37 28.12 -24.91
N ALA A 86 28.89 28.62 -26.05
CA ALA A 86 29.76 28.96 -27.17
C ALA A 86 30.78 30.06 -26.78
N GLY A 87 30.32 31.10 -26.06
CA GLY A 87 31.20 32.16 -25.53
C GLY A 87 32.25 31.65 -24.56
N ALA A 88 31.85 30.79 -23.61
CA ALA A 88 32.77 30.19 -22.63
C ALA A 88 33.82 29.29 -23.29
N ARG A 89 33.44 28.51 -24.30
CA ARG A 89 34.39 27.70 -25.08
C ARG A 89 35.41 28.55 -25.82
N ALA A 90 35.01 29.70 -26.39
CA ALA A 90 35.91 30.62 -27.01
C ALA A 90 36.88 31.24 -25.99
N ALA A 91 36.39 31.63 -24.81
CA ALA A 91 37.22 32.14 -23.71
C ALA A 91 38.25 31.09 -23.25
N LEU A 92 37.84 29.82 -23.07
CA LEU A 92 38.75 28.72 -22.73
C LEU A 92 39.85 28.56 -23.80
N GLY A 93 39.50 28.67 -25.08
CA GLY A 93 40.46 28.64 -26.18
C GLY A 93 41.54 29.74 -26.03
N THR A 94 41.13 30.98 -25.73
CA THR A 94 42.04 32.11 -25.49
C THR A 94 42.95 31.86 -24.29
N ARG A 95 42.41 31.41 -23.14
CA ARG A 95 43.21 31.11 -21.93
C ARG A 95 44.16 29.93 -22.15
N THR A 96 43.77 28.97 -22.97
CA THR A 96 44.62 27.82 -23.35
C THR A 96 45.83 28.30 -24.14
N ALA A 97 45.64 29.18 -25.15
CA ALA A 97 46.73 29.75 -25.94
C ALA A 97 47.69 30.61 -25.07
N GLN A 98 47.14 31.41 -24.14
CA GLN A 98 47.95 32.18 -23.18
C GLN A 98 48.81 31.28 -22.28
N ARG A 99 48.25 30.23 -21.72
CA ARG A 99 48.97 29.25 -20.91
C ARG A 99 50.05 28.52 -21.74
N ASP A 100 49.78 28.18 -22.97
CA ASP A 100 50.76 27.50 -23.83
C ASP A 100 51.95 28.41 -24.15
N LEU A 101 51.72 29.70 -24.40
CA LEU A 101 52.76 30.68 -24.58
C LEU A 101 53.59 30.83 -23.29
N ALA A 102 52.96 30.98 -22.12
CA ALA A 102 53.61 31.05 -20.83
C ALA A 102 54.46 29.81 -20.54
N ARG A 103 53.98 28.65 -20.88
CA ARG A 103 54.67 27.35 -20.73
C ARG A 103 55.90 27.25 -21.59
N ILE A 104 55.83 27.69 -22.86
CA ILE A 104 56.96 27.69 -23.78
C ILE A 104 58.01 28.68 -23.26
N THR A 105 57.56 29.84 -22.79
CA THR A 105 58.43 30.87 -22.23
C THR A 105 59.16 30.40 -20.97
N SER A 106 58.44 29.88 -19.99
CA SER A 106 58.99 29.32 -18.75
C SER A 106 60.06 28.25 -19.03
N ARG A 107 59.77 27.29 -19.91
CA ARG A 107 60.71 26.23 -20.31
C ARG A 107 61.97 26.78 -21.00
N ARG A 108 61.86 27.85 -21.75
CA ARG A 108 63.03 28.53 -22.37
C ARG A 108 63.92 29.18 -21.29
N TRP A 109 63.30 29.86 -20.34
CA TRP A 109 64.03 30.53 -19.24
C TRP A 109 64.63 29.49 -18.28
N ASP A 110 64.01 28.39 -18.03
CA ASP A 110 64.56 27.26 -17.25
C ASP A 110 65.90 26.77 -17.88
N ARG A 111 65.92 26.64 -19.21
CA ARG A 111 67.17 26.24 -19.93
C ARG A 111 68.23 27.29 -19.84
N LEU A 112 67.91 28.59 -20.10
CA LEU A 112 68.85 29.68 -20.02
C LEU A 112 69.44 29.87 -18.61
N ASN A 113 68.59 29.63 -17.57
CA ASN A 113 69.05 29.68 -16.19
C ASN A 113 70.05 28.55 -15.88
N ALA A 114 69.79 27.35 -16.40
CA ALA A 114 70.70 26.20 -16.26
C ALA A 114 72.08 26.49 -16.93
N GLU A 115 72.12 27.36 -17.96
CA GLU A 115 73.35 27.84 -18.66
C GLU A 115 73.90 29.10 -18.02
N ASN A 116 73.35 29.57 -16.87
CA ASN A 116 73.74 30.84 -16.20
C ASN A 116 73.62 32.11 -17.08
N ALA A 117 72.71 32.05 -18.09
CA ALA A 117 72.51 33.17 -19.02
C ALA A 117 71.45 34.20 -18.56
N VAL A 118 70.67 33.88 -17.53
CA VAL A 118 69.61 34.72 -16.93
C VAL A 118 69.60 34.59 -15.42
N SER A 119 68.96 35.56 -14.72
CA SER A 119 68.86 35.51 -13.24
C SER A 119 67.82 34.51 -12.75
N GLN A 120 68.01 34.00 -11.53
CA GLN A 120 67.06 33.15 -10.85
C GLN A 120 65.69 33.86 -10.67
N GLN A 121 65.74 35.18 -10.31
CA GLN A 121 64.54 35.98 -10.13
C GLN A 121 63.66 36.02 -11.40
N GLU A 122 64.29 36.29 -12.57
CA GLU A 122 63.57 36.33 -13.85
C GLU A 122 62.94 34.94 -14.18
N THR A 123 63.65 33.86 -13.88
CA THR A 123 63.18 32.53 -14.10
C THR A 123 61.94 32.23 -13.19
N ASP A 124 62.02 32.64 -11.91
CA ASP A 124 60.89 32.44 -10.96
C ASP A 124 59.66 33.30 -11.33
N GLU A 125 59.89 34.53 -11.87
CA GLU A 125 58.82 35.36 -12.44
C GLU A 125 58.10 34.65 -13.61
N ARG A 126 58.82 33.96 -14.51
CA ARG A 126 58.22 33.23 -15.65
C ARG A 126 57.46 31.95 -15.19
N ARG A 127 57.97 31.27 -14.17
CA ARG A 127 57.30 30.15 -13.53
C ARG A 127 56.00 30.62 -12.84
N GLY A 128 56.05 31.73 -12.10
CA GLY A 128 54.87 32.33 -11.48
C GLY A 128 53.83 32.75 -12.52
N ASN A 129 54.24 33.33 -13.66
CA ASN A 129 53.33 33.67 -14.74
C ASN A 129 52.71 32.43 -15.40
N LEU A 130 53.46 31.34 -15.56
CA LEU A 130 52.91 30.07 -16.02
C LEU A 130 51.87 29.55 -15.03
N ALA A 131 52.16 29.51 -13.74
CA ALA A 131 51.24 29.05 -12.70
C ALA A 131 49.94 29.88 -12.69
N ALA A 132 50.02 31.21 -12.81
CA ALA A 132 48.86 32.10 -12.92
C ALA A 132 48.04 31.83 -14.19
N SER A 133 48.70 31.59 -15.33
CA SER A 133 48.02 31.26 -16.60
C SER A 133 47.35 29.88 -16.57
N GLU A 134 47.92 28.92 -15.86
CA GLU A 134 47.29 27.61 -15.60
C GLU A 134 46.05 27.74 -14.74
N ALA A 135 46.09 28.54 -13.67
CA ALA A 135 44.94 28.81 -12.82
C ALA A 135 43.77 29.44 -13.58
N THR A 136 44.02 30.48 -14.41
CA THR A 136 42.98 31.14 -15.21
C THR A 136 42.40 30.24 -16.31
N ARG A 137 43.22 29.35 -16.87
CA ARG A 137 42.70 28.32 -17.79
C ARG A 137 41.78 27.31 -17.08
N HIS A 138 42.16 26.89 -15.88
CA HIS A 138 41.32 25.98 -15.07
C HIS A 138 39.97 26.61 -14.71
N GLU A 139 39.96 27.91 -14.35
CA GLU A 139 38.72 28.67 -14.12
C GLU A 139 37.81 28.65 -15.36
N ALA A 140 38.38 28.99 -16.54
CA ALA A 140 37.62 28.98 -17.79
C ALA A 140 37.12 27.57 -18.16
N ALA A 141 37.87 26.52 -17.85
CA ALA A 141 37.43 25.12 -18.07
C ALA A 141 36.26 24.74 -17.17
N ALA A 142 36.30 25.14 -15.90
CA ALA A 142 35.19 24.90 -14.95
C ALA A 142 33.88 25.60 -15.39
N GLU A 143 33.99 26.82 -15.95
CA GLU A 143 32.84 27.54 -16.48
C GLU A 143 32.24 26.85 -17.71
N VAL A 144 33.06 26.28 -18.60
CA VAL A 144 32.56 25.46 -19.73
C VAL A 144 31.83 24.23 -19.19
N GLU A 145 32.40 23.51 -18.23
CA GLU A 145 31.78 22.31 -17.63
C GLU A 145 30.42 22.62 -16.98
N ARG A 146 30.33 23.76 -16.27
CA ARG A 146 29.07 24.23 -15.69
C ARG A 146 28.01 24.46 -16.75
N LEU A 147 28.35 25.15 -17.85
CA LEU A 147 27.43 25.44 -18.94
C LEU A 147 27.05 24.21 -19.77
N GLU A 148 27.97 23.25 -19.94
CA GLU A 148 27.68 21.96 -20.56
C GLU A 148 26.67 21.17 -19.74
N THR A 149 26.79 21.17 -18.42
CA THR A 149 25.84 20.56 -17.51
C THR A 149 24.46 21.22 -17.65
N LEU A 150 24.41 22.56 -17.69
CA LEU A 150 23.14 23.28 -17.91
C LEU A 150 22.52 22.97 -19.28
N SER A 151 23.34 22.94 -20.33
CA SER A 151 22.87 22.60 -21.69
C SER A 151 22.38 21.15 -21.78
N ALA A 152 22.95 20.23 -20.99
CA ALA A 152 22.45 18.84 -20.94
C ALA A 152 21.03 18.74 -20.40
N PHE A 153 20.59 19.67 -19.53
CA PHE A 153 19.25 19.68 -18.97
C PHE A 153 18.15 20.05 -19.97
N LYS A 154 18.48 20.50 -21.17
CA LYS A 154 17.51 20.68 -22.25
C LYS A 154 16.89 19.35 -22.72
N ARG A 155 17.55 18.22 -22.45
CA ARG A 155 17.07 16.88 -22.76
C ARG A 155 16.33 16.31 -21.55
N ILE A 156 15.03 16.21 -21.66
CA ILE A 156 14.19 15.60 -20.63
C ILE A 156 14.18 14.09 -20.84
N ILE A 157 14.64 13.34 -19.87
CA ILE A 157 14.79 11.88 -19.93
C ILE A 157 13.97 11.18 -18.87
N ALA A 158 13.59 9.91 -19.11
CA ALA A 158 12.88 9.08 -18.15
C ALA A 158 13.81 8.65 -17.00
N PRO A 159 13.40 8.83 -15.71
CA PRO A 159 14.21 8.45 -14.56
C PRO A 159 14.29 6.92 -14.36
N PHE A 160 13.31 6.18 -14.81
CA PHE A 160 13.22 4.71 -14.78
C PHE A 160 12.31 4.22 -15.91
N ALA A 161 12.32 2.90 -16.15
CA ALA A 161 11.42 2.26 -17.12
C ALA A 161 9.98 2.23 -16.59
N GLY A 162 9.01 2.61 -17.41
CA GLY A 162 7.61 2.68 -17.01
C GLY A 162 6.68 3.11 -18.14
N VAL A 163 5.55 3.67 -17.77
CA VAL A 163 4.54 4.19 -18.70
C VAL A 163 4.33 5.69 -18.43
N ILE A 164 4.17 6.48 -19.48
CA ILE A 164 3.78 7.88 -19.36
C ILE A 164 2.30 7.95 -18.95
N THR A 165 2.03 8.37 -17.72
CA THR A 165 0.67 8.47 -17.19
C THR A 165 0.07 9.88 -17.33
N SER A 166 0.93 10.89 -17.52
CA SER A 166 0.49 12.27 -17.74
C SER A 166 1.50 13.02 -18.59
N ARG A 167 1.01 13.93 -19.45
CA ARG A 167 1.75 14.95 -20.18
C ARG A 167 1.01 16.29 -20.03
N ALA A 168 1.66 17.27 -19.41
CA ALA A 168 1.08 18.57 -19.12
C ALA A 168 1.73 19.72 -19.93
N THR A 169 2.28 19.41 -21.10
CA THR A 169 2.98 20.41 -21.94
C THR A 169 2.78 20.14 -23.42
N ASP A 170 2.87 21.18 -24.22
CA ASP A 170 2.79 21.12 -25.69
C ASP A 170 3.94 21.85 -26.37
N ILE A 171 4.14 21.55 -27.67
CA ILE A 171 5.19 22.17 -28.48
C ILE A 171 4.99 23.69 -28.51
N GLY A 172 6.07 24.44 -28.27
CA GLY A 172 6.05 25.90 -28.20
C GLY A 172 5.67 26.47 -26.85
N ALA A 173 5.32 25.63 -25.86
CA ALA A 173 5.05 26.10 -24.50
C ALA A 173 6.33 26.66 -23.85
N LEU A 174 6.19 27.79 -23.16
CA LEU A 174 7.26 28.35 -22.32
C LEU A 174 7.40 27.49 -21.06
N ILE A 175 8.58 26.97 -20.88
CA ILE A 175 8.96 26.17 -19.70
C ILE A 175 9.76 27.06 -18.75
N VAL A 176 9.31 27.16 -17.49
CA VAL A 176 9.98 27.90 -16.43
C VAL A 176 10.39 26.90 -15.35
N ALA A 177 11.68 26.73 -15.13
CA ALA A 177 12.23 25.84 -14.13
C ALA A 177 12.37 26.51 -12.76
N GLY A 178 12.24 25.72 -11.67
CA GLY A 178 12.64 26.17 -10.34
C GLY A 178 11.65 27.06 -9.61
N THR A 179 10.39 27.18 -10.07
CA THR A 179 9.32 27.87 -9.35
C THR A 179 8.39 26.88 -8.65
N GLU A 180 7.77 27.26 -7.51
CA GLU A 180 6.76 26.44 -6.83
C GLU A 180 5.52 26.16 -7.72
N ALA A 181 5.30 26.98 -8.73
CA ALA A 181 4.24 26.84 -9.73
C ALA A 181 4.64 25.96 -10.94
N SER A 182 5.86 25.39 -10.97
CA SER A 182 6.30 24.53 -12.08
C SER A 182 5.43 23.28 -12.13
N GLN A 183 4.74 23.09 -13.24
CA GLN A 183 4.01 21.84 -13.49
C GLN A 183 4.97 20.76 -14.01
N PRO A 184 4.79 19.49 -13.63
CA PRO A 184 5.56 18.41 -14.22
C PRO A 184 5.24 18.31 -15.70
N LEU A 185 6.27 18.18 -16.54
CA LEU A 185 6.09 18.02 -17.99
C LEU A 185 5.47 16.66 -18.33
N PHE A 186 5.93 15.62 -17.61
CA PHE A 186 5.48 14.25 -17.72
C PHE A 186 5.36 13.63 -16.34
N THR A 187 4.55 12.57 -16.23
CA THR A 187 4.61 11.65 -15.10
C THR A 187 4.93 10.26 -15.65
N VAL A 188 6.02 9.68 -15.16
CA VAL A 188 6.42 8.31 -15.47
C VAL A 188 6.02 7.41 -14.31
N SER A 189 5.30 6.32 -14.58
CA SER A 189 4.83 5.40 -13.54
C SER A 189 5.22 3.96 -13.86
N ASP A 190 5.77 3.26 -12.89
CA ASP A 190 5.96 1.81 -12.94
C ASP A 190 4.65 1.13 -12.59
N VAL A 191 4.01 0.51 -13.57
CA VAL A 191 2.73 -0.17 -13.48
C VAL A 191 2.85 -1.69 -13.44
N THR A 192 4.07 -2.23 -13.45
CA THR A 192 4.32 -3.68 -13.41
C THR A 192 3.92 -4.29 -12.07
N ARG A 193 4.00 -3.49 -11.01
CA ARG A 193 3.51 -3.79 -9.68
C ARG A 193 2.65 -2.64 -9.19
N LEU A 194 1.64 -2.98 -8.40
CA LEU A 194 0.76 -1.97 -7.81
C LEU A 194 0.77 -2.10 -6.29
N ARG A 195 0.67 -0.97 -5.62
CA ARG A 195 0.52 -0.87 -4.17
C ARG A 195 -0.94 -0.62 -3.85
N LEU A 196 -1.45 -1.31 -2.84
CA LEU A 196 -2.75 -1.03 -2.26
C LEU A 196 -2.54 -0.50 -0.85
N TYR A 197 -2.95 0.72 -0.61
CA TYR A 197 -2.95 1.30 0.74
C TYR A 197 -4.34 1.14 1.34
N VAL A 198 -4.38 0.52 2.51
CA VAL A 198 -5.62 0.21 3.22
C VAL A 198 -5.53 0.72 4.65
N ARG A 199 -6.59 1.37 5.11
CA ARG A 199 -6.73 1.81 6.50
C ARG A 199 -7.52 0.76 7.26
N VAL A 200 -6.85 0.03 8.14
CA VAL A 200 -7.40 -1.08 8.90
C VAL A 200 -7.80 -0.57 10.29
N PRO A 201 -9.04 -0.81 10.77
CA PRO A 201 -9.45 -0.46 12.12
C PRO A 201 -8.55 -1.09 13.18
N GLN A 202 -8.31 -0.38 14.30
CA GLN A 202 -7.42 -0.82 15.39
C GLN A 202 -7.77 -2.21 15.92
N ALA A 203 -9.05 -2.60 15.94
CA ALA A 203 -9.49 -3.90 16.40
C ALA A 203 -8.85 -5.08 15.62
N TYR A 204 -8.45 -4.85 14.37
CA TYR A 204 -7.83 -5.85 13.50
C TYR A 204 -6.32 -5.66 13.36
N ALA A 205 -5.74 -4.59 13.91
CA ALA A 205 -4.34 -4.23 13.73
C ALA A 205 -3.36 -5.35 14.13
N ALA A 206 -3.61 -6.01 15.27
CA ALA A 206 -2.77 -7.09 15.76
C ALA A 206 -2.74 -8.35 14.86
N ARG A 207 -3.74 -8.50 14.00
CA ARG A 207 -3.88 -9.64 13.06
C ARG A 207 -3.22 -9.34 11.70
N MET A 208 -2.81 -8.10 11.43
CA MET A 208 -2.16 -7.68 10.18
C MET A 208 -0.66 -7.94 10.24
N GLN A 209 -0.25 -9.14 9.84
CA GLN A 209 1.15 -9.54 9.80
C GLN A 209 1.70 -9.50 8.38
N GLU A 210 3.00 -9.26 8.25
CA GLU A 210 3.71 -9.33 6.97
C GLU A 210 3.50 -10.71 6.31
N GLY A 211 3.22 -10.72 5.00
CA GLY A 211 2.89 -11.93 4.26
C GLY A 211 1.41 -12.31 4.25
N PHE A 212 0.53 -11.58 4.97
CA PHE A 212 -0.91 -11.84 4.93
C PHE A 212 -1.45 -11.70 3.50
N GLU A 213 -2.15 -12.72 3.03
CA GLU A 213 -2.79 -12.75 1.71
C GLU A 213 -4.23 -12.26 1.80
N ALA A 214 -4.58 -11.31 0.94
CA ALA A 214 -5.91 -10.76 0.88
C ALA A 214 -6.41 -10.74 -0.57
N HIS A 215 -7.71 -10.95 -0.76
CA HIS A 215 -8.33 -10.88 -2.07
C HIS A 215 -8.96 -9.52 -2.30
N PHE A 216 -8.85 -9.00 -3.51
CA PHE A 216 -9.51 -7.75 -3.85
C PHE A 216 -10.24 -7.81 -5.18
N THR A 217 -11.24 -6.96 -5.32
CA THR A 217 -12.01 -6.80 -6.53
C THR A 217 -11.99 -5.35 -6.98
N VAL A 218 -12.04 -5.15 -8.30
CA VAL A 218 -12.14 -3.82 -8.94
C VAL A 218 -13.43 -3.76 -9.75
N PRO A 219 -14.14 -2.63 -9.77
CA PRO A 219 -15.40 -2.47 -10.51
C PRO A 219 -15.29 -2.81 -12.00
N ASP A 220 -14.11 -2.58 -12.60
CA ASP A 220 -13.84 -2.85 -14.00
C ASP A 220 -13.85 -4.35 -14.33
N TYR A 221 -13.60 -5.22 -13.35
CA TYR A 221 -13.51 -6.67 -13.50
C TYR A 221 -14.37 -7.39 -12.46
N ARG A 222 -15.68 -7.22 -12.55
CA ARG A 222 -16.67 -7.67 -11.52
C ARG A 222 -16.61 -9.17 -11.18
N ASN A 223 -16.18 -10.00 -12.12
CA ASN A 223 -16.15 -11.46 -11.96
C ASN A 223 -14.73 -12.00 -11.72
N ARG A 224 -13.74 -11.13 -11.49
CA ARG A 224 -12.36 -11.51 -11.25
C ARG A 224 -11.91 -11.03 -9.89
N GLN A 225 -11.40 -11.96 -9.11
CA GLN A 225 -10.71 -11.67 -7.85
C GLN A 225 -9.21 -11.64 -8.13
N PHE A 226 -8.53 -10.71 -7.49
CA PHE A 226 -7.09 -10.54 -7.54
C PHE A 226 -6.54 -10.77 -6.14
N GLU A 227 -5.33 -11.29 -6.06
CA GLU A 227 -4.65 -11.57 -4.81
C GLU A 227 -3.56 -10.54 -4.56
N ALA A 228 -3.53 -9.99 -3.34
CA ALA A 228 -2.49 -9.06 -2.90
C ALA A 228 -1.90 -9.55 -1.58
N ARG A 229 -0.60 -9.29 -1.40
CA ARG A 229 0.13 -9.68 -0.20
C ARG A 229 0.53 -8.46 0.62
N LEU A 230 0.28 -8.49 1.92
CA LEU A 230 0.70 -7.46 2.85
C LEU A 230 2.23 -7.49 2.99
N ILE A 231 2.86 -6.35 2.75
CA ILE A 231 4.32 -6.20 2.80
C ILE A 231 4.79 -5.28 3.91
N HIS A 232 3.97 -4.30 4.29
CA HIS A 232 4.33 -3.35 5.34
C HIS A 232 3.10 -2.91 6.13
N SER A 233 3.31 -2.68 7.41
CA SER A 233 2.40 -2.01 8.33
C SER A 233 3.05 -0.72 8.83
N SER A 234 2.26 0.29 9.14
CA SER A 234 2.77 1.52 9.78
C SER A 234 3.16 1.30 11.25
N ASP A 235 2.72 0.19 11.85
CA ASP A 235 2.86 -0.14 13.29
C ASP A 235 2.42 1.00 14.23
N ALA A 236 1.61 1.90 13.71
CA ALA A 236 1.05 3.04 14.41
C ALA A 236 -0.42 3.22 14.07
N VAL A 237 -1.23 3.51 15.08
CA VAL A 237 -2.65 3.84 14.91
C VAL A 237 -2.79 5.35 14.87
N ASP A 238 -3.39 5.85 13.79
CA ASP A 238 -3.76 7.25 13.67
C ASP A 238 -4.85 7.58 14.67
N SER A 239 -4.58 8.54 15.57
CA SER A 239 -5.47 8.89 16.68
C SER A 239 -6.77 9.58 16.26
N GLN A 240 -6.82 10.15 15.05
CA GLN A 240 -8.02 10.82 14.53
C GLN A 240 -8.99 9.82 13.89
N SER A 241 -8.46 8.85 13.15
CA SER A 241 -9.26 7.87 12.43
C SER A 241 -9.41 6.54 13.15
N GLY A 242 -8.60 6.25 14.18
CA GLY A 242 -8.56 4.96 14.87
C GLY A 242 -8.10 3.81 13.96
N THR A 243 -7.34 4.12 12.90
CA THR A 243 -6.92 3.13 11.89
C THR A 243 -5.41 3.03 11.77
N MET A 244 -4.92 1.85 11.42
CA MET A 244 -3.54 1.56 11.06
C MET A 244 -3.42 1.48 9.53
N LEU A 245 -2.41 2.11 8.95
CA LEU A 245 -2.14 2.03 7.52
C LEU A 245 -1.35 0.76 7.22
N VAL A 246 -1.85 -0.04 6.28
CA VAL A 246 -1.14 -1.20 5.75
C VAL A 246 -0.95 -1.06 4.24
N GLN A 247 0.15 -1.61 3.75
CA GLN A 247 0.51 -1.63 2.35
C GLN A 247 0.55 -3.06 1.84
N LEU A 248 -0.23 -3.34 0.80
CA LEU A 248 -0.17 -4.60 0.08
C LEU A 248 0.44 -4.39 -1.31
N VAL A 249 0.97 -5.46 -1.87
CA VAL A 249 1.51 -5.49 -3.23
C VAL A 249 0.71 -6.46 -4.10
N TYR A 250 0.46 -6.03 -5.33
CA TYR A 250 -0.10 -6.85 -6.39
C TYR A 250 0.84 -6.88 -7.59
N GLU A 251 1.18 -8.07 -8.09
CA GLU A 251 1.99 -8.25 -9.29
C GLU A 251 1.11 -8.10 -10.53
N ASN A 252 1.22 -6.97 -11.23
CA ASN A 252 0.38 -6.60 -12.37
C ASN A 252 1.02 -7.03 -13.71
N GLY A 253 1.46 -8.28 -13.81
CA GLY A 253 2.22 -8.80 -14.96
C GLY A 253 1.54 -8.62 -16.32
N GLU A 254 0.21 -8.70 -16.36
CA GLU A 254 -0.59 -8.48 -17.58
C GLU A 254 -0.89 -6.99 -17.84
N ASN A 255 -0.50 -6.07 -16.96
CA ASN A 255 -0.83 -4.65 -16.99
C ASN A 255 -2.34 -4.36 -17.10
N LEU A 256 -3.17 -5.25 -16.54
CA LEU A 256 -4.63 -5.15 -16.58
C LEU A 256 -5.14 -4.00 -15.72
N LEU A 257 -4.63 -3.93 -14.48
CA LEU A 257 -5.07 -2.93 -13.53
C LEU A 257 -4.28 -1.63 -13.71
N LYS A 258 -4.96 -0.51 -13.52
CA LYS A 258 -4.39 0.82 -13.70
C LYS A 258 -4.21 1.50 -12.34
N PRO A 259 -3.10 2.22 -12.13
CA PRO A 259 -2.97 3.09 -10.97
C PRO A 259 -4.12 4.10 -10.91
N GLY A 260 -4.57 4.42 -9.71
CA GLY A 260 -5.72 5.31 -9.47
C GLY A 260 -7.07 4.60 -9.40
N ALA A 261 -7.15 3.31 -9.77
CA ALA A 261 -8.39 2.55 -9.65
C ALA A 261 -8.74 2.29 -8.18
N TYR A 262 -10.05 2.30 -7.88
CA TYR A 262 -10.59 1.89 -6.58
C TYR A 262 -10.74 0.38 -6.55
N ALA A 263 -10.52 -0.20 -5.37
CA ALA A 263 -10.72 -1.61 -5.10
C ALA A 263 -11.43 -1.82 -3.78
N GLN A 264 -12.07 -2.98 -3.63
CA GLN A 264 -12.53 -3.49 -2.35
C GLN A 264 -11.66 -4.69 -2.01
N ILE A 265 -10.98 -4.63 -0.87
CA ILE A 265 -10.10 -5.69 -0.39
C ILE A 265 -10.76 -6.42 0.78
N ALA A 266 -10.78 -7.73 0.70
CA ALA A 266 -11.32 -8.62 1.71
C ALA A 266 -10.17 -9.34 2.43
N PHE A 267 -10.04 -9.07 3.72
CA PHE A 267 -9.14 -9.79 4.62
C PHE A 267 -9.93 -10.93 5.26
N THR A 268 -9.53 -12.15 4.97
CA THR A 268 -10.17 -13.35 5.49
C THR A 268 -9.33 -13.92 6.61
N PHE A 269 -9.85 -13.86 7.83
CA PHE A 269 -9.14 -14.35 9.00
C PHE A 269 -9.58 -15.78 9.31
N HIS A 270 -8.63 -16.70 9.34
CA HIS A 270 -8.86 -18.09 9.69
C HIS A 270 -8.56 -18.31 11.18
N GLY A 271 -9.51 -18.92 11.87
CA GLY A 271 -9.39 -19.25 13.29
C GLY A 271 -9.94 -18.18 14.23
N PRO A 272 -10.16 -18.56 15.52
CA PRO A 272 -10.64 -17.62 16.52
C PRO A 272 -9.58 -16.53 16.75
N ASP A 273 -10.05 -15.32 16.99
CA ASP A 273 -9.20 -14.23 17.49
C ASP A 273 -8.59 -14.67 18.83
N PRO A 274 -7.25 -14.75 18.96
CA PRO A 274 -6.62 -15.16 20.22
C PRO A 274 -6.97 -14.25 21.41
N GLN A 275 -7.47 -13.05 21.16
CA GLN A 275 -7.85 -12.06 22.18
C GLN A 275 -9.37 -11.94 22.36
N ALA A 276 -10.17 -12.53 21.46
CA ALA A 276 -11.62 -12.53 21.61
C ALA A 276 -12.08 -13.70 22.52
N PRO A 277 -13.10 -13.49 23.37
CA PRO A 277 -13.74 -14.59 24.06
C PRO A 277 -14.26 -15.58 23.01
N SER A 278 -14.15 -16.91 23.30
CA SER A 278 -14.65 -17.94 22.38
C SER A 278 -16.14 -17.71 22.12
N THR A 279 -16.45 -17.36 20.87
CA THR A 279 -17.82 -17.09 20.43
C THR A 279 -18.33 -18.22 19.56
N VAL A 280 -19.62 -18.43 19.57
CA VAL A 280 -20.30 -19.38 18.67
C VAL A 280 -21.54 -18.72 18.09
N ARG A 281 -21.93 -19.12 16.89
CA ARG A 281 -23.19 -18.69 16.28
C ARG A 281 -24.30 -19.65 16.61
N ILE A 282 -25.44 -19.08 17.00
CA ILE A 282 -26.68 -19.82 17.32
C ILE A 282 -27.84 -19.19 16.58
N PRO A 283 -28.88 -19.94 16.21
CA PRO A 283 -30.13 -19.38 15.70
C PRO A 283 -30.74 -18.41 16.72
N ALA A 284 -31.24 -17.25 16.28
CA ALA A 284 -31.92 -16.30 17.15
C ALA A 284 -33.13 -16.92 17.88
N SER A 285 -33.77 -17.91 17.26
CA SER A 285 -34.88 -18.69 17.84
C SER A 285 -34.50 -19.57 19.03
N SER A 286 -33.20 -19.71 19.33
CA SER A 286 -32.76 -20.52 20.49
C SER A 286 -32.66 -19.70 21.79
N LEU A 287 -32.88 -18.38 21.73
CA LEU A 287 -32.82 -17.52 22.91
C LEU A 287 -34.06 -17.63 23.80
N LEU A 288 -33.79 -17.65 25.07
CA LEU A 288 -34.79 -17.52 26.15
C LEU A 288 -34.50 -16.22 26.94
N PHE A 289 -35.51 -15.38 27.06
CA PHE A 289 -35.46 -14.19 27.90
C PHE A 289 -36.07 -14.47 29.26
N ARG A 290 -35.26 -14.48 30.30
CA ARG A 290 -35.65 -14.74 31.67
C ARG A 290 -35.37 -13.55 32.59
N LYS A 291 -35.87 -13.62 33.81
CA LYS A 291 -35.60 -12.54 34.81
C LYS A 291 -34.11 -12.36 35.11
N GLU A 292 -33.37 -13.45 35.01
CA GLU A 292 -31.91 -13.50 35.26
C GLU A 292 -31.08 -13.03 34.05
N GLY A 293 -31.71 -12.77 32.90
CA GLY A 293 -31.06 -12.33 31.66
C GLY A 293 -31.28 -13.25 30.47
N THR A 294 -30.46 -13.13 29.49
CA THR A 294 -30.48 -13.92 28.23
C THR A 294 -29.86 -15.29 28.46
N THR A 295 -30.62 -16.35 28.14
CA THR A 295 -30.18 -17.72 28.33
C THR A 295 -30.51 -18.58 27.10
N VAL A 296 -29.90 -19.74 26.99
CA VAL A 296 -30.21 -20.78 26.02
C VAL A 296 -30.46 -22.09 26.74
N ALA A 297 -31.30 -22.94 26.17
CA ALA A 297 -31.50 -24.30 26.67
C ALA A 297 -30.60 -25.28 25.90
N LEU A 298 -29.74 -25.99 26.60
CA LEU A 298 -28.87 -27.04 26.08
C LEU A 298 -29.47 -28.41 26.42
N VAL A 299 -29.09 -29.46 25.67
CA VAL A 299 -29.36 -30.83 26.05
C VAL A 299 -28.10 -31.48 26.62
N ASP A 300 -28.19 -32.05 27.81
CA ASP A 300 -27.09 -32.80 28.42
C ASP A 300 -27.00 -34.24 27.89
N GLY A 301 -25.92 -34.97 28.29
CA GLY A 301 -25.70 -36.34 27.88
C GLY A 301 -26.78 -37.35 28.39
N ASN A 302 -27.68 -36.92 29.29
CA ASN A 302 -28.76 -37.73 29.86
C ASN A 302 -30.15 -37.33 29.33
N ASN A 303 -30.20 -36.53 28.26
CA ASN A 303 -31.40 -35.98 27.64
C ASN A 303 -32.21 -35.07 28.60
N HIS A 304 -31.57 -34.30 29.43
CA HIS A 304 -32.20 -33.25 30.24
C HIS A 304 -31.81 -31.87 29.72
N ALA A 305 -32.75 -30.95 29.85
CA ALA A 305 -32.50 -29.55 29.52
C ALA A 305 -31.58 -28.90 30.58
N LYS A 306 -30.57 -28.16 30.13
CA LYS A 306 -29.69 -27.37 30.97
C LYS A 306 -29.75 -25.89 30.52
N ILE A 307 -30.12 -25.01 31.44
CA ILE A 307 -30.23 -23.59 31.14
C ILE A 307 -28.85 -22.93 31.32
N GLN A 308 -28.33 -22.36 30.26
CA GLN A 308 -27.00 -21.72 30.23
C GLN A 308 -27.15 -20.21 29.95
N PRO A 309 -26.62 -19.33 30.82
CA PRO A 309 -26.57 -17.90 30.51
C PRO A 309 -25.59 -17.62 29.38
N VAL A 310 -25.97 -16.70 28.49
CA VAL A 310 -25.19 -16.30 27.36
C VAL A 310 -25.17 -14.77 27.23
N SER A 311 -24.09 -14.22 26.69
CA SER A 311 -24.01 -12.79 26.34
C SER A 311 -23.97 -12.64 24.82
N ILE A 312 -24.89 -11.85 24.28
CA ILE A 312 -24.95 -11.54 22.86
C ILE A 312 -23.87 -10.49 22.55
N LEU A 313 -23.01 -10.79 21.57
CA LEU A 313 -22.02 -9.86 21.05
C LEU A 313 -22.49 -9.18 19.78
N ILE A 314 -23.03 -9.95 18.83
CA ILE A 314 -23.48 -9.44 17.53
C ILE A 314 -24.83 -10.09 17.20
N ASP A 315 -25.77 -9.29 16.71
CA ASP A 315 -27.07 -9.71 16.19
C ASP A 315 -27.08 -9.59 14.67
N PHE A 316 -27.21 -10.72 13.97
CA PHE A 316 -27.33 -10.79 12.50
C PHE A 316 -28.79 -10.95 12.03
N GLY A 317 -29.75 -10.84 12.94
CA GLY A 317 -31.18 -11.00 12.70
C GLY A 317 -31.67 -12.44 12.78
N THR A 318 -31.19 -13.34 11.95
CA THR A 318 -31.56 -14.79 11.99
C THR A 318 -30.62 -15.61 12.86
N GLU A 319 -29.40 -15.17 13.04
CA GLU A 319 -28.36 -15.77 13.85
C GLU A 319 -27.78 -14.75 14.82
N LEU A 320 -27.28 -15.23 15.94
CA LEU A 320 -26.63 -14.42 16.98
C LEU A 320 -25.25 -14.97 17.29
N GLU A 321 -24.29 -14.09 17.43
CA GLU A 321 -22.98 -14.44 17.96
C GLU A 321 -22.99 -14.24 19.47
N VAL A 322 -22.73 -15.33 20.20
CA VAL A 322 -22.83 -15.36 21.66
C VAL A 322 -21.57 -15.93 22.30
N THR A 323 -21.31 -15.49 23.55
CA THR A 323 -20.30 -16.10 24.43
C THR A 323 -20.95 -16.99 25.47
N GLY A 324 -20.17 -17.87 26.08
CA GLY A 324 -20.61 -18.77 27.14
C GLY A 324 -20.99 -20.19 26.67
N LEU A 325 -20.81 -20.47 25.38
CA LEU A 325 -21.05 -21.77 24.76
C LEU A 325 -19.81 -22.31 24.07
N THR A 326 -19.81 -23.62 23.80
CA THR A 326 -18.78 -24.29 23.00
C THR A 326 -19.41 -24.89 21.75
N ALA A 327 -18.64 -25.13 20.70
CA ALA A 327 -19.14 -25.77 19.46
C ALA A 327 -19.70 -27.18 19.65
N GLN A 328 -19.43 -27.82 20.78
CA GLN A 328 -19.88 -29.17 21.12
C GLN A 328 -21.23 -29.21 21.86
N ASN A 329 -21.78 -28.05 22.24
CA ASN A 329 -23.06 -27.99 22.92
C ASN A 329 -24.22 -28.33 21.96
N TRP A 330 -25.22 -29.01 22.47
CA TRP A 330 -26.47 -29.24 21.78
C TRP A 330 -27.49 -28.20 22.21
N ILE A 331 -27.89 -27.31 21.31
CA ILE A 331 -28.76 -26.17 21.60
C ILE A 331 -30.17 -26.50 21.13
N ILE A 332 -31.14 -26.27 21.99
CA ILE A 332 -32.54 -26.42 21.63
C ILE A 332 -33.01 -25.21 20.83
N THR A 333 -33.46 -25.43 19.59
CA THR A 333 -34.12 -24.39 18.78
C THR A 333 -35.63 -24.34 19.13
N ASN A 334 -36.14 -23.10 19.19
CA ASN A 334 -37.54 -22.85 19.61
C ASN A 334 -37.88 -23.57 20.92
N PRO A 335 -37.14 -23.36 22.02
CA PRO A 335 -37.44 -24.00 23.28
C PRO A 335 -38.82 -23.58 23.80
N PRO A 336 -39.59 -24.48 24.41
CA PRO A 336 -40.83 -24.10 25.08
C PRO A 336 -40.57 -23.04 26.17
N ASP A 337 -41.49 -22.09 26.34
CA ASP A 337 -41.34 -20.99 27.29
C ASP A 337 -41.23 -21.47 28.76
N ASP A 338 -41.80 -22.62 29.06
CA ASP A 338 -41.86 -23.24 30.38
C ASP A 338 -40.71 -24.21 30.66
N ILE A 339 -39.80 -24.44 29.72
CA ILE A 339 -38.67 -25.37 29.87
C ILE A 339 -37.79 -24.94 31.06
N GLY A 340 -37.59 -25.86 32.01
CA GLY A 340 -36.81 -25.67 33.22
C GLY A 340 -35.45 -26.37 33.16
N ASP A 341 -34.56 -25.99 34.10
CA ASP A 341 -33.31 -26.70 34.30
C ASP A 341 -33.59 -28.10 34.88
N GLY A 342 -33.04 -29.14 34.21
CA GLY A 342 -33.28 -30.55 34.60
C GLY A 342 -34.54 -31.20 33.99
N ASP A 343 -35.33 -30.51 33.17
CA ASP A 343 -36.48 -31.09 32.52
C ASP A 343 -36.09 -32.18 31.52
N PRO A 344 -36.77 -33.35 31.50
CA PRO A 344 -36.51 -34.38 30.52
C PRO A 344 -36.97 -33.94 29.14
N VAL A 345 -36.11 -34.07 28.13
CA VAL A 345 -36.37 -33.70 26.74
C VAL A 345 -36.03 -34.86 25.81
N LYS A 346 -36.69 -34.93 24.66
CA LYS A 346 -36.37 -35.90 23.61
C LYS A 346 -35.74 -35.15 22.42
N PRO A 347 -34.41 -35.15 22.30
CA PRO A 347 -33.74 -34.42 21.23
C PRO A 347 -34.01 -35.06 19.87
N ARG A 348 -34.22 -34.20 18.88
CA ARG A 348 -34.33 -34.56 17.47
C ARG A 348 -33.42 -33.64 16.68
N GLU A 349 -32.47 -34.19 15.96
CA GLU A 349 -31.60 -33.37 15.09
C GLU A 349 -32.42 -32.71 13.97
N ASP A 350 -32.16 -31.44 13.74
CA ASP A 350 -32.69 -30.72 12.59
C ASP A 350 -31.99 -31.21 11.32
N GLY A 351 -32.72 -31.89 10.44
CA GLY A 351 -32.18 -32.51 9.22
C GLY A 351 -31.83 -31.52 8.10
N HIS A 352 -31.50 -30.28 8.41
CA HIS A 352 -30.99 -29.30 7.45
C HIS A 352 -29.46 -29.32 7.46
N GLY A 353 -28.89 -30.38 6.86
CA GLY A 353 -27.49 -30.46 6.47
C GLY A 353 -27.40 -30.52 4.95
N SER A 354 -26.84 -29.50 4.34
CA SER A 354 -26.03 -29.44 3.13
C SER A 354 -26.29 -28.16 2.38
#